data_13dbc514283f489a913e214b8379317f
#
_entry.id   13dbc514283f489a913e214b8379317f
#
_cell.length_a   1.000
_cell.length_b   1.000
_cell.length_c   1.000
_cell.angle_alpha   90.00
_cell.angle_beta   90.00
_cell.angle_gamma   90.00
#
_symmetry.space_group_name_H-M   'P 1'
#
loop_
_entity.id
_entity.type
_entity.pdbx_description
1 polymer ?
#
loop_
_entity_poly.entity_id
_entity_poly.type
_entity_poly.pdbx_seq_one_letter_code
_entity_poly.pdbx_strand_id
1 'polypeptide(L)'
;MAAATHHETPVLPARSLAVAAFSTIVEWYDFTLYLYFATVLSRVFYGGGKGSLLLTLGGFAIAYLMRPLGALAFSHIGDKYGRRRMLLLSVALMTAAMLATALLPTRAVAGPAAGWLLLALRCVMGFSVGGEYTGVVAYLLEGAAPKRRGLLTSSASAASEVGGLLAVGVSALTVSLMNGADLERWGWRIPFFVGAALAGSVGIARSTMHESPEFRRQQQEATVPDVPLRHALAYHRVGIARGFAISALGSITYYVGITYVPAFLTSVGKVSEGEALWLSTIAAVAVIAVTPLTGALSDRIGRKPVLIALCLGSAALPITMFSLMAGSSPLLGAVILALLAGAVSAVGAVATAEQFPGEGRITGLALGATMATAIFGGLTPLAAQWLVERTGYSTAPGIMIAVVALFVLPVFLRIGETAPNRLSHRRL
;
A
#
# COMPACT_ATOMS: atom_id res chain seq x y z
N MET A 1 -1.57 -48.55 5.17
CA MET A 1 -1.09 -47.65 4.12
C MET A 1 -2.28 -46.86 3.63
N ALA A 2 -2.61 -45.73 4.22
CA ALA A 2 -3.65 -44.83 3.74
C ALA A 2 -2.97 -43.88 2.74
N ALA A 3 -3.41 -43.94 1.48
CA ALA A 3 -2.98 -43.04 0.44
C ALA A 3 -3.36 -41.61 0.86
N ALA A 4 -2.37 -40.75 1.08
CA ALA A 4 -2.58 -39.34 1.26
C ALA A 4 -3.18 -38.81 -0.05
N THR A 5 -4.49 -38.63 -0.06
CA THR A 5 -5.19 -37.91 -1.13
C THR A 5 -4.63 -36.50 -1.12
N HIS A 6 -3.82 -36.17 -2.13
CA HIS A 6 -3.47 -34.80 -2.45
C HIS A 6 -4.78 -34.08 -2.81
N HIS A 7 -5.44 -33.48 -1.82
CA HIS A 7 -6.47 -32.50 -2.07
C HIS A 7 -5.79 -31.32 -2.79
N GLU A 8 -5.94 -31.27 -4.11
CA GLU A 8 -5.64 -30.05 -4.87
C GLU A 8 -6.46 -28.92 -4.24
N THR A 9 -5.78 -27.94 -3.68
CA THR A 9 -6.43 -26.75 -3.14
C THR A 9 -7.22 -26.10 -4.28
N PRO A 10 -8.56 -25.95 -4.15
CA PRO A 10 -9.37 -25.39 -5.21
C PRO A 10 -8.90 -23.97 -5.53
N VAL A 11 -8.54 -23.73 -6.79
CA VAL A 11 -8.10 -22.42 -7.29
C VAL A 11 -9.35 -21.57 -7.55
N LEU A 12 -9.33 -20.31 -7.09
CA LEU A 12 -10.43 -19.39 -7.36
C LEU A 12 -10.51 -19.04 -8.85
N PRO A 13 -11.74 -18.71 -9.36
CA PRO A 13 -11.91 -18.24 -10.72
C PRO A 13 -11.03 -16.99 -10.98
N ALA A 14 -10.40 -16.94 -12.16
CA ALA A 14 -9.53 -15.82 -12.56
C ALA A 14 -10.24 -14.46 -12.43
N ARG A 15 -11.55 -14.39 -12.66
CA ARG A 15 -12.37 -13.20 -12.47
C ARG A 15 -12.33 -12.70 -11.02
N SER A 16 -12.49 -13.59 -10.03
CA SER A 16 -12.46 -13.22 -8.61
C SER A 16 -11.09 -12.70 -8.19
N LEU A 17 -10.02 -13.34 -8.69
CA LEU A 17 -8.63 -12.91 -8.44
C LEU A 17 -8.35 -11.54 -9.08
N ALA A 18 -8.80 -11.33 -10.33
CA ALA A 18 -8.65 -10.05 -11.01
C ALA A 18 -9.42 -8.94 -10.28
N VAL A 19 -10.67 -9.17 -9.89
CA VAL A 19 -11.47 -8.19 -9.12
C VAL A 19 -10.77 -7.83 -7.81
N ALA A 20 -10.21 -8.81 -7.10
CA ALA A 20 -9.46 -8.55 -5.87
C ALA A 20 -8.20 -7.71 -6.13
N ALA A 21 -7.38 -8.10 -7.11
CA ALA A 21 -6.13 -7.39 -7.42
C ALA A 21 -6.40 -5.94 -7.87
N PHE A 22 -7.33 -5.74 -8.81
CA PHE A 22 -7.63 -4.40 -9.33
C PHE A 22 -8.40 -3.52 -8.35
N SER A 23 -8.98 -4.07 -7.30
CA SER A 23 -9.68 -3.27 -6.30
C SER A 23 -8.74 -2.34 -5.50
N THR A 24 -7.46 -2.65 -5.41
CA THR A 24 -6.46 -1.77 -4.78
C THR A 24 -6.29 -0.44 -5.52
N ILE A 25 -6.69 -0.34 -6.79
CA ILE A 25 -6.72 0.91 -7.56
C ILE A 25 -7.49 2.00 -6.80
N VAL A 26 -8.64 1.64 -6.22
CA VAL A 26 -9.52 2.60 -5.53
C VAL A 26 -8.87 3.15 -4.27
N GLU A 27 -8.24 2.29 -3.48
CA GLU A 27 -7.52 2.69 -2.27
C GLU A 27 -6.46 3.74 -2.59
N TRP A 28 -5.60 3.42 -3.58
CA TRP A 28 -4.47 4.27 -3.95
C TRP A 28 -4.89 5.50 -4.74
N TYR A 29 -6.01 5.43 -5.48
CA TYR A 29 -6.62 6.61 -6.09
C TYR A 29 -6.96 7.67 -5.04
N ASP A 30 -7.72 7.31 -3.99
CA ASP A 30 -8.11 8.27 -2.96
C ASP A 30 -6.92 8.79 -2.15
N PHE A 31 -6.02 7.89 -1.77
CA PHE A 31 -4.82 8.24 -1.03
C PHE A 31 -3.98 9.28 -1.77
N THR A 32 -3.71 9.03 -3.04
CA THR A 32 -2.90 9.89 -3.90
C THR A 32 -3.64 11.17 -4.25
N LEU A 33 -4.95 11.09 -4.55
CA LEU A 33 -5.80 12.22 -4.84
C LEU A 33 -5.73 13.29 -3.76
N TYR A 34 -5.87 12.90 -2.50
CA TYR A 34 -5.85 13.85 -1.39
C TYR A 34 -4.55 14.65 -1.33
N LEU A 35 -3.41 14.00 -1.56
CA LEU A 35 -2.11 14.66 -1.57
C LEU A 35 -1.94 15.61 -2.76
N TYR A 36 -2.32 15.18 -3.97
CA TYR A 36 -2.25 16.03 -5.16
C TYR A 36 -3.18 17.22 -5.07
N PHE A 37 -4.32 17.07 -4.43
CA PHE A 37 -5.28 18.15 -4.19
C PHE A 37 -5.06 18.93 -2.91
N ALA A 38 -4.02 18.64 -2.12
CA ALA A 38 -3.80 19.24 -0.81
C ALA A 38 -3.81 20.77 -0.87
N THR A 39 -3.22 21.38 -1.89
CA THR A 39 -3.21 22.82 -2.08
C THR A 39 -4.62 23.37 -2.34
N VAL A 40 -5.42 22.72 -3.19
CA VAL A 40 -6.81 23.12 -3.47
C VAL A 40 -7.66 22.94 -2.21
N LEU A 41 -7.55 21.78 -1.55
CA LEU A 41 -8.30 21.48 -0.31
C LEU A 41 -7.93 22.43 0.83
N SER A 42 -6.67 22.87 0.91
CA SER A 42 -6.23 23.86 1.90
C SER A 42 -6.95 25.20 1.74
N ARG A 43 -7.20 25.63 0.51
CA ARG A 43 -7.99 26.85 0.23
C ARG A 43 -9.48 26.65 0.49
N VAL A 44 -10.03 25.54 0.03
CA VAL A 44 -11.46 25.22 0.13
C VAL A 44 -11.92 25.01 1.57
N PHE A 45 -11.14 24.33 2.39
CA PHE A 45 -11.53 23.89 3.73
C PHE A 45 -10.86 24.65 4.89
N TYR A 46 -9.65 25.19 4.67
CA TYR A 46 -8.87 25.85 5.72
C TYR A 46 -8.57 27.33 5.45
N GLY A 47 -9.00 27.86 4.27
CA GLY A 47 -8.97 29.28 3.97
C GLY A 47 -7.68 29.80 3.31
N GLY A 48 -6.77 28.92 2.88
CA GLY A 48 -5.66 29.24 1.97
C GLY A 48 -4.51 30.12 2.52
N GLY A 49 -4.47 30.42 3.82
CA GLY A 49 -3.39 31.20 4.44
C GLY A 49 -2.16 30.37 4.79
N LYS A 50 -1.14 31.03 5.33
CA LYS A 50 0.04 30.36 5.93
C LYS A 50 -0.45 29.34 6.99
N GLY A 51 -0.07 28.09 6.84
CA GLY A 51 -0.49 27.01 7.74
C GLY A 51 -1.69 26.20 7.28
N SER A 52 -2.50 26.68 6.33
CA SER A 52 -3.65 25.89 5.82
C SER A 52 -3.21 24.58 5.13
N LEU A 53 -2.12 24.62 4.39
CA LEU A 53 -1.51 23.43 3.81
C LEU A 53 -1.02 22.47 4.89
N LEU A 54 -0.39 23.00 5.94
CA LEU A 54 0.08 22.17 7.06
C LEU A 54 -1.08 21.49 7.79
N LEU A 55 -2.22 22.18 7.97
CA LEU A 55 -3.45 21.59 8.52
C LEU A 55 -3.99 20.48 7.63
N THR A 56 -3.98 20.68 6.32
CA THR A 56 -4.41 19.67 5.34
C THR A 56 -3.51 18.43 5.41
N LEU A 57 -2.20 18.62 5.38
CA LEU A 57 -1.23 17.52 5.49
C LEU A 57 -1.25 16.86 6.88
N GLY A 58 -1.47 17.64 7.94
CA GLY A 58 -1.68 17.12 9.29
C GLY A 58 -2.93 16.23 9.37
N GLY A 59 -4.02 16.63 8.72
CA GLY A 59 -5.23 15.82 8.58
C GLY A 59 -4.97 14.49 7.87
N PHE A 60 -4.12 14.50 6.85
CA PHE A 60 -3.66 13.27 6.18
C PHE A 60 -2.88 12.36 7.13
N ALA A 61 -1.92 12.91 7.88
CA ALA A 61 -1.13 12.15 8.84
C ALA A 61 -2.01 11.50 9.94
N ILE A 62 -2.98 12.25 10.48
CA ILE A 62 -3.94 11.74 11.47
C ILE A 62 -4.77 10.61 10.86
N ALA A 63 -5.30 10.80 9.65
CA ALA A 63 -6.05 9.76 8.94
C ALA A 63 -5.22 8.50 8.70
N TYR A 64 -3.92 8.66 8.44
CA TYR A 64 -3.02 7.52 8.25
C TYR A 64 -2.86 6.69 9.53
N LEU A 65 -2.86 7.33 10.71
CA LEU A 65 -2.82 6.64 12.01
C LEU A 65 -4.10 5.84 12.30
N MET A 66 -5.21 6.08 11.58
CA MET A 66 -6.41 5.26 11.69
C MET A 66 -6.28 3.89 10.99
N ARG A 67 -5.31 3.72 10.08
CA ARG A 67 -5.09 2.45 9.36
C ARG A 67 -4.83 1.26 10.27
N PRO A 68 -3.93 1.31 11.28
CA PRO A 68 -3.75 0.21 12.22
C PRO A 68 -5.04 -0.19 12.95
N LEU A 69 -5.86 0.78 13.36
CA LEU A 69 -7.14 0.51 14.02
C LEU A 69 -8.12 -0.19 13.06
N GLY A 70 -8.22 0.32 11.83
CA GLY A 70 -9.00 -0.30 10.78
C GLY A 70 -8.50 -1.71 10.45
N ALA A 71 -7.19 -1.90 10.36
CA ALA A 71 -6.58 -3.19 10.09
C ALA A 71 -6.97 -4.23 11.16
N LEU A 72 -6.95 -3.87 12.44
CA LEU A 72 -7.38 -4.76 13.52
C LEU A 72 -8.88 -5.08 13.45
N ALA A 73 -9.73 -4.09 13.18
CA ALA A 73 -11.17 -4.30 13.07
C ALA A 73 -11.53 -5.17 11.86
N PHE A 74 -11.00 -4.84 10.69
CA PHE A 74 -11.28 -5.59 9.45
C PHE A 74 -10.62 -6.97 9.45
N SER A 75 -9.44 -7.13 10.06
CA SER A 75 -8.82 -8.44 10.19
C SER A 75 -9.67 -9.38 11.05
N HIS A 76 -10.25 -8.88 12.14
CA HIS A 76 -11.19 -9.65 12.96
C HIS A 76 -12.40 -10.11 12.12
N ILE A 77 -12.98 -9.21 11.31
CA ILE A 77 -14.08 -9.54 10.42
C ILE A 77 -13.64 -10.59 9.38
N GLY A 78 -12.48 -10.41 8.78
CA GLY A 78 -11.95 -11.29 7.73
C GLY A 78 -11.62 -12.70 8.22
N ASP A 79 -11.06 -12.83 9.42
CA ASP A 79 -10.70 -14.14 9.99
C ASP A 79 -11.90 -14.84 10.62
N LYS A 80 -12.92 -14.10 11.12
CA LYS A 80 -14.09 -14.68 11.78
C LYS A 80 -15.29 -14.89 10.85
N TYR A 81 -15.52 -13.97 9.91
CA TYR A 81 -16.74 -13.94 9.08
C TYR A 81 -16.48 -14.10 7.58
N GLY A 82 -15.22 -14.21 7.18
CA GLY A 82 -14.79 -14.46 5.81
C GLY A 82 -14.19 -13.26 5.10
N ARG A 83 -13.28 -13.56 4.18
CA ARG A 83 -12.49 -12.57 3.43
C ARG A 83 -13.37 -11.72 2.53
N ARG A 84 -14.33 -12.35 1.83
CA ARG A 84 -15.28 -11.64 0.96
C ARG A 84 -16.10 -10.61 1.72
N ARG A 85 -16.63 -10.95 2.91
CA ARG A 85 -17.44 -10.03 3.72
C ARG A 85 -16.62 -8.83 4.18
N MET A 86 -15.40 -9.05 4.62
CA MET A 86 -14.48 -7.99 5.02
C MET A 86 -14.22 -7.03 3.86
N LEU A 87 -13.86 -7.54 2.67
CA LEU A 87 -13.57 -6.74 1.48
C LEU A 87 -14.79 -5.95 0.98
N LEU A 88 -16.00 -6.50 1.10
CA LEU A 88 -17.25 -5.79 0.77
C LEU A 88 -17.55 -4.65 1.74
N LEU A 89 -17.36 -4.87 3.05
CA LEU A 89 -17.58 -3.84 4.06
C LEU A 89 -16.57 -2.70 3.94
N SER A 90 -15.30 -3.02 3.68
CA SER A 90 -14.25 -2.02 3.50
C SER A 90 -14.55 -1.12 2.30
N VAL A 91 -14.84 -1.68 1.13
CA VAL A 91 -15.13 -0.88 -0.07
C VAL A 91 -16.44 -0.10 0.04
N ALA A 92 -17.45 -0.62 0.75
CA ALA A 92 -18.69 0.10 1.01
C ALA A 92 -18.44 1.36 1.86
N LEU A 93 -17.63 1.22 2.92
CA LEU A 93 -17.24 2.34 3.78
C LEU A 93 -16.37 3.36 3.03
N MET A 94 -15.44 2.90 2.19
CA MET A 94 -14.65 3.76 1.30
C MET A 94 -15.54 4.55 0.35
N THR A 95 -16.46 3.89 -0.35
CA THR A 95 -17.40 4.52 -1.28
C THR A 95 -18.23 5.60 -0.58
N ALA A 96 -18.78 5.27 0.60
CA ALA A 96 -19.54 6.22 1.39
C ALA A 96 -18.71 7.43 1.85
N ALA A 97 -17.47 7.21 2.29
CA ALA A 97 -16.57 8.27 2.73
C ALA A 97 -16.16 9.21 1.56
N MET A 98 -15.86 8.64 0.37
CA MET A 98 -15.53 9.43 -0.81
C MET A 98 -16.72 10.26 -1.29
N LEU A 99 -17.92 9.65 -1.37
CA LEU A 99 -19.15 10.35 -1.75
C LEU A 99 -19.48 11.46 -0.76
N ALA A 100 -19.41 11.17 0.56
CA ALA A 100 -19.63 12.16 1.58
C ALA A 100 -18.60 13.31 1.50
N THR A 101 -17.33 13.02 1.18
CA THR A 101 -16.30 14.03 0.96
C THR A 101 -16.69 14.94 -0.22
N ALA A 102 -17.12 14.38 -1.36
CA ALA A 102 -17.55 15.15 -2.52
C ALA A 102 -18.75 16.08 -2.23
N LEU A 103 -19.59 15.72 -1.26
CA LEU A 103 -20.78 16.48 -0.88
C LEU A 103 -20.55 17.46 0.28
N LEU A 104 -19.34 17.54 0.84
CA LEU A 104 -19.03 18.44 1.96
C LEU A 104 -19.31 19.91 1.62
N PRO A 105 -19.82 20.68 2.58
CA PRO A 105 -19.85 22.13 2.47
C PRO A 105 -18.43 22.70 2.57
N THR A 106 -18.15 23.73 1.79
CA THR A 106 -16.86 24.44 1.82
C THR A 106 -16.78 25.33 3.06
N ARG A 107 -15.58 25.86 3.36
CA ARG A 107 -15.38 26.84 4.43
C ARG A 107 -16.26 28.08 4.27
N ALA A 108 -16.55 28.50 3.02
CA ALA A 108 -17.43 29.63 2.73
C ALA A 108 -18.87 29.41 3.23
N VAL A 109 -19.32 28.14 3.30
CA VAL A 109 -20.69 27.78 3.72
C VAL A 109 -20.72 27.39 5.20
N ALA A 110 -19.82 26.51 5.66
CA ALA A 110 -19.84 25.93 7.01
C ALA A 110 -18.76 26.52 7.95
N GLY A 111 -18.04 27.55 7.51
CA GLY A 111 -16.97 28.13 8.33
C GLY A 111 -15.88 27.12 8.71
N PRO A 112 -15.32 27.22 9.94
CA PRO A 112 -14.26 26.29 10.41
C PRO A 112 -14.71 24.84 10.53
N ALA A 113 -16.00 24.56 10.63
CA ALA A 113 -16.55 23.21 10.72
C ALA A 113 -16.24 22.39 9.46
N ALA A 114 -16.09 23.02 8.29
CA ALA A 114 -15.75 22.35 7.05
C ALA A 114 -14.43 21.54 7.15
N GLY A 115 -13.40 22.12 7.78
CA GLY A 115 -12.12 21.44 7.98
C GLY A 115 -12.21 20.24 8.92
N TRP A 116 -13.00 20.35 9.99
CA TRP A 116 -13.24 19.24 10.92
C TRP A 116 -14.05 18.11 10.28
N LEU A 117 -15.06 18.44 9.47
CA LEU A 117 -15.81 17.45 8.69
C LEU A 117 -14.92 16.71 7.70
N LEU A 118 -14.04 17.43 6.98
CA LEU A 118 -13.08 16.81 6.10
C LEU A 118 -12.15 15.87 6.87
N LEU A 119 -11.60 16.30 8.01
CA LEU A 119 -10.76 15.46 8.86
C LEU A 119 -11.49 14.21 9.33
N ALA A 120 -12.74 14.35 9.80
CA ALA A 120 -13.54 13.21 10.23
C ALA A 120 -13.72 12.18 9.11
N LEU A 121 -14.07 12.61 7.89
CA LEU A 121 -14.21 11.72 6.74
C LEU A 121 -12.86 11.11 6.32
N ARG A 122 -11.76 11.85 6.43
CA ARG A 122 -10.41 11.29 6.23
C ARG A 122 -10.07 10.20 7.25
N CYS A 123 -10.45 10.36 8.51
CA CYS A 123 -10.30 9.33 9.54
C CYS A 123 -11.15 8.08 9.21
N VAL A 124 -12.39 8.25 8.78
CA VAL A 124 -13.24 7.13 8.32
C VAL A 124 -12.61 6.43 7.13
N MET A 125 -12.08 7.18 6.17
CA MET A 125 -11.38 6.64 5.00
C MET A 125 -10.12 5.86 5.41
N GLY A 126 -9.26 6.45 6.24
CA GLY A 126 -8.07 5.78 6.77
C GLY A 126 -8.38 4.48 7.51
N PHE A 127 -9.45 4.50 8.31
CA PHE A 127 -9.95 3.30 8.99
C PHE A 127 -10.43 2.23 7.99
N SER A 128 -11.23 2.60 6.99
CA SER A 128 -11.76 1.64 6.01
C SER A 128 -10.66 0.95 5.18
N VAL A 129 -9.61 1.69 4.87
CA VAL A 129 -8.46 1.22 4.07
C VAL A 129 -7.53 0.31 4.89
N GLY A 130 -7.55 0.39 6.22
CA GLY A 130 -6.59 -0.29 7.08
C GLY A 130 -6.46 -1.80 6.86
N GLY A 131 -7.56 -2.49 6.57
CA GLY A 131 -7.57 -3.94 6.27
C GLY A 131 -7.55 -4.28 4.78
N GLU A 132 -7.66 -3.30 3.90
CA GLU A 132 -7.91 -3.49 2.47
C GLU A 132 -6.77 -4.24 1.77
N TYR A 133 -5.59 -3.64 1.74
CA TYR A 133 -4.44 -4.22 1.04
C TYR A 133 -4.04 -5.59 1.59
N THR A 134 -3.95 -5.72 2.92
CA THR A 134 -3.61 -6.99 3.56
C THR A 134 -4.65 -8.07 3.33
N GLY A 135 -5.93 -7.68 3.30
CA GLY A 135 -7.05 -8.58 2.95
C GLY A 135 -7.01 -9.03 1.50
N VAL A 136 -6.72 -8.13 0.57
CA VAL A 136 -6.54 -8.48 -0.86
C VAL A 136 -5.36 -9.42 -1.03
N VAL A 137 -4.21 -9.14 -0.44
CA VAL A 137 -3.03 -10.01 -0.52
C VAL A 137 -3.32 -11.40 0.05
N ALA A 138 -4.01 -11.49 1.20
CA ALA A 138 -4.41 -12.76 1.79
C ALA A 138 -5.37 -13.53 0.86
N TYR A 139 -6.38 -12.86 0.31
CA TYR A 139 -7.33 -13.46 -0.62
C TYR A 139 -6.67 -13.98 -1.91
N LEU A 140 -5.76 -13.19 -2.50
CA LEU A 140 -4.99 -13.59 -3.69
C LEU A 140 -4.08 -14.78 -3.40
N LEU A 141 -3.41 -14.79 -2.24
CA LEU A 141 -2.56 -15.90 -1.82
C LEU A 141 -3.37 -17.20 -1.65
N GLU A 142 -4.52 -17.11 -0.97
CA GLU A 142 -5.39 -18.26 -0.67
C GLU A 142 -6.07 -18.81 -1.91
N GLY A 143 -6.35 -17.95 -2.90
CA GLY A 143 -7.01 -18.33 -4.15
C GLY A 143 -6.06 -18.68 -5.29
N ALA A 144 -4.76 -18.44 -5.14
CA ALA A 144 -3.77 -18.66 -6.20
C ALA A 144 -3.25 -20.09 -6.22
N ALA A 145 -3.01 -20.60 -7.43
CA ALA A 145 -2.23 -21.84 -7.60
C ALA A 145 -0.83 -21.65 -6.97
N PRO A 146 -0.30 -22.66 -6.24
CA PRO A 146 0.97 -22.53 -5.50
C PRO A 146 2.13 -21.98 -6.33
N LYS A 147 2.22 -22.37 -7.61
CA LYS A 147 3.28 -21.97 -8.55
C LYS A 147 3.20 -20.50 -9.00
N ARG A 148 2.09 -19.78 -8.73
CA ARG A 148 1.83 -18.41 -9.23
C ARG A 148 1.48 -17.42 -8.11
N ARG A 149 1.71 -17.77 -6.86
CA ARG A 149 1.35 -16.92 -5.71
C ARG A 149 2.05 -15.56 -5.76
N GLY A 150 3.36 -15.55 -6.09
CA GLY A 150 4.12 -14.31 -6.20
C GLY A 150 3.63 -13.41 -7.33
N LEU A 151 3.37 -13.97 -8.52
CA LEU A 151 2.83 -13.22 -9.64
C LEU A 151 1.46 -12.61 -9.31
N LEU A 152 0.55 -13.40 -8.71
CA LEU A 152 -0.81 -12.93 -8.45
C LEU A 152 -0.87 -11.93 -7.29
N THR A 153 -0.13 -12.13 -6.19
CA THR A 153 -0.10 -11.16 -5.10
C THR A 153 0.58 -9.85 -5.52
N SER A 154 1.63 -9.91 -6.36
CA SER A 154 2.28 -8.72 -6.86
C SER A 154 1.42 -7.90 -7.83
N SER A 155 0.38 -8.49 -8.43
CA SER A 155 -0.57 -7.73 -9.25
C SER A 155 -1.36 -6.69 -8.44
N ALA A 156 -1.57 -6.91 -7.14
CA ALA A 156 -2.16 -5.91 -6.25
C ALA A 156 -1.26 -4.67 -6.11
N SER A 157 0.06 -4.86 -5.97
CA SER A 157 1.00 -3.75 -5.92
C SER A 157 1.06 -2.98 -7.24
N ALA A 158 1.06 -3.67 -8.38
CA ALA A 158 1.00 -3.02 -9.69
C ALA A 158 -0.30 -2.22 -9.89
N ALA A 159 -1.44 -2.76 -9.44
CA ALA A 159 -2.72 -2.08 -9.50
C ALA A 159 -2.76 -0.82 -8.62
N SER A 160 -2.07 -0.82 -7.48
CA SER A 160 -1.93 0.37 -6.62
C SER A 160 -1.34 1.55 -7.37
N GLU A 161 -0.29 1.33 -8.16
CA GLU A 161 0.35 2.38 -8.96
C GLU A 161 -0.57 2.91 -10.06
N VAL A 162 -1.40 2.05 -10.66
CA VAL A 162 -2.43 2.48 -11.62
C VAL A 162 -3.43 3.43 -10.94
N GLY A 163 -3.80 3.15 -9.68
CA GLY A 163 -4.65 4.03 -8.88
C GLY A 163 -4.05 5.42 -8.69
N GLY A 164 -2.75 5.48 -8.34
CA GLY A 164 -2.00 6.72 -8.24
C GLY A 164 -1.97 7.51 -9.54
N LEU A 165 -1.67 6.86 -10.67
CA LEU A 165 -1.65 7.51 -11.98
C LEU A 165 -3.03 8.05 -12.40
N LEU A 166 -4.10 7.31 -12.11
CA LEU A 166 -5.48 7.80 -12.37
C LEU A 166 -5.80 9.04 -11.53
N ALA A 167 -5.39 9.06 -10.26
CA ALA A 167 -5.58 10.22 -9.40
C ALA A 167 -4.86 11.45 -9.92
N VAL A 168 -3.60 11.31 -10.36
CA VAL A 168 -2.83 12.39 -11.00
C VAL A 168 -3.53 12.89 -12.25
N GLY A 169 -3.93 11.99 -13.16
CA GLY A 169 -4.56 12.33 -14.43
C GLY A 169 -5.88 13.09 -14.23
N VAL A 170 -6.76 12.58 -13.36
CA VAL A 170 -8.04 13.24 -13.06
C VAL A 170 -7.82 14.60 -12.38
N SER A 171 -6.85 14.71 -11.48
CA SER A 171 -6.49 15.97 -10.82
C SER A 171 -5.98 16.99 -11.81
N ALA A 172 -5.04 16.61 -12.67
CA ALA A 172 -4.46 17.47 -13.68
C ALA A 172 -5.51 17.98 -14.68
N LEU A 173 -6.37 17.09 -15.17
CA LEU A 173 -7.49 17.45 -16.05
C LEU A 173 -8.44 18.43 -15.36
N THR A 174 -8.81 18.17 -14.11
CA THR A 174 -9.72 19.05 -13.38
C THR A 174 -9.13 20.46 -13.21
N VAL A 175 -7.86 20.56 -12.84
CA VAL A 175 -7.19 21.85 -12.66
C VAL A 175 -6.97 22.58 -13.98
N SER A 176 -6.62 21.87 -15.06
CA SER A 176 -6.35 22.48 -16.36
C SER A 176 -7.59 22.95 -17.11
N LEU A 177 -8.74 22.30 -16.88
CA LEU A 177 -10.00 22.63 -17.57
C LEU A 177 -10.86 23.68 -16.84
N MET A 178 -10.49 24.03 -15.59
CA MET A 178 -11.29 24.94 -14.77
C MET A 178 -10.50 26.18 -14.36
N ASN A 179 -11.18 27.31 -14.30
CA ASN A 179 -10.60 28.52 -13.70
C ASN A 179 -10.55 28.34 -12.14
N GLY A 180 -9.70 29.13 -11.48
CA GLY A 180 -9.46 28.99 -10.04
C GLY A 180 -10.73 29.20 -9.20
N ALA A 181 -11.62 30.10 -9.58
CA ALA A 181 -12.85 30.39 -8.84
C ALA A 181 -13.83 29.21 -8.90
N ASP A 182 -14.05 28.65 -10.09
CA ASP A 182 -14.93 27.50 -10.27
C ASP A 182 -14.32 26.23 -9.64
N LEU A 183 -13.00 26.08 -9.71
CA LEU A 183 -12.28 24.98 -9.06
C LEU A 183 -12.54 24.99 -7.55
N GLU A 184 -12.42 26.14 -6.88
CA GLU A 184 -12.65 26.26 -5.43
C GLU A 184 -14.14 26.20 -5.04
N ARG A 185 -15.05 26.69 -5.91
CA ARG A 185 -16.48 26.69 -5.66
C ARG A 185 -17.10 25.29 -5.72
N TRP A 186 -16.77 24.52 -6.77
CA TRP A 186 -17.39 23.20 -6.99
C TRP A 186 -16.47 22.17 -7.65
N GLY A 187 -15.50 22.58 -8.49
CA GLY A 187 -14.68 21.71 -9.33
C GLY A 187 -13.85 20.71 -8.55
N TRP A 188 -13.43 21.07 -7.34
CA TRP A 188 -12.70 20.17 -6.45
C TRP A 188 -13.47 18.89 -6.10
N ARG A 189 -14.79 18.86 -6.29
CA ARG A 189 -15.63 17.69 -6.06
C ARG A 189 -15.49 16.61 -7.12
N ILE A 190 -15.14 17.01 -8.36
CA ILE A 190 -15.10 16.11 -9.52
C ILE A 190 -14.21 14.89 -9.25
N PRO A 191 -12.94 15.04 -8.82
CA PRO A 191 -12.10 13.89 -8.55
C PRO A 191 -12.65 12.94 -7.46
N PHE A 192 -13.33 13.47 -6.45
CA PHE A 192 -13.95 12.66 -5.40
C PHE A 192 -15.19 11.92 -5.91
N PHE A 193 -16.00 12.52 -6.81
CA PHE A 193 -17.10 11.81 -7.48
C PHE A 193 -16.58 10.69 -8.38
N VAL A 194 -15.51 10.94 -9.13
CA VAL A 194 -14.84 9.88 -9.92
C VAL A 194 -14.37 8.75 -9.02
N GLY A 195 -13.74 9.08 -7.90
CA GLY A 195 -13.30 8.09 -6.90
C GLY A 195 -14.47 7.29 -6.30
N ALA A 196 -15.56 7.96 -5.95
CA ALA A 196 -16.77 7.29 -5.43
C ALA A 196 -17.40 6.36 -6.48
N ALA A 197 -17.43 6.77 -7.74
CA ALA A 197 -17.92 5.94 -8.86
C ALA A 197 -17.01 4.71 -9.07
N LEU A 198 -15.68 4.89 -9.05
CA LEU A 198 -14.72 3.79 -9.10
C LEU A 198 -14.91 2.83 -7.92
N ALA A 199 -15.00 3.34 -6.69
CA ALA A 199 -15.20 2.53 -5.50
C ALA A 199 -16.53 1.76 -5.55
N GLY A 200 -17.60 2.40 -5.97
CA GLY A 200 -18.91 1.78 -6.16
C GLY A 200 -18.88 0.66 -7.22
N SER A 201 -18.21 0.89 -8.35
CA SER A 201 -18.04 -0.13 -9.40
C SER A 201 -17.27 -1.35 -8.91
N VAL A 202 -16.20 -1.13 -8.13
CA VAL A 202 -15.46 -2.22 -7.48
C VAL A 202 -16.32 -2.93 -6.45
N GLY A 203 -17.14 -2.23 -5.68
CA GLY A 203 -18.10 -2.82 -4.73
C GLY A 203 -19.07 -3.76 -5.43
N ILE A 204 -19.65 -3.35 -6.57
CA ILE A 204 -20.51 -4.18 -7.41
C ILE A 204 -19.72 -5.40 -7.95
N ALA A 205 -18.51 -5.20 -8.47
CA ALA A 205 -17.69 -6.31 -8.93
C ALA A 205 -17.35 -7.30 -7.80
N ARG A 206 -17.02 -6.82 -6.60
CA ARG A 206 -16.74 -7.66 -5.42
C ARG A 206 -17.95 -8.45 -4.94
N SER A 207 -19.17 -7.97 -5.17
CA SER A 207 -20.38 -8.73 -4.80
C SER A 207 -20.47 -10.09 -5.51
N THR A 208 -19.81 -10.22 -6.67
CA THR A 208 -19.74 -11.48 -7.44
C THR A 208 -18.57 -12.39 -7.04
N MET A 209 -17.68 -11.96 -6.12
CA MET A 209 -16.54 -12.76 -5.69
C MET A 209 -16.98 -13.97 -4.87
N HIS A 210 -16.23 -15.05 -5.01
CA HIS A 210 -16.36 -16.23 -4.17
C HIS A 210 -15.60 -16.05 -2.85
N GLU A 211 -16.03 -16.74 -1.80
CA GLU A 211 -15.27 -16.80 -0.55
C GLU A 211 -13.96 -17.60 -0.75
N SER A 212 -12.92 -17.27 0.01
CA SER A 212 -11.64 -17.95 -0.11
C SER A 212 -11.75 -19.45 0.20
N PRO A 213 -11.03 -20.32 -0.54
CA PRO A 213 -11.03 -21.74 -0.30
C PRO A 213 -10.56 -22.09 1.10
N GLU A 214 -9.57 -21.36 1.60
CA GLU A 214 -8.99 -21.54 2.91
C GLU A 214 -10.00 -21.27 4.03
N PHE A 215 -10.79 -20.17 3.91
CA PHE A 215 -11.84 -19.89 4.90
C PHE A 215 -12.97 -20.92 4.88
N ARG A 216 -13.37 -21.41 3.69
CA ARG A 216 -14.35 -22.50 3.58
C ARG A 216 -13.85 -23.77 4.25
N ARG A 217 -12.57 -24.11 4.07
CA ARG A 217 -11.95 -25.25 4.73
C ARG A 217 -12.01 -25.09 6.25
N GLN A 218 -11.61 -23.92 6.77
CA GLN A 218 -11.66 -23.63 8.21
C GLN A 218 -13.06 -23.75 8.80
N GLN A 219 -14.10 -23.33 8.05
CA GLN A 219 -15.48 -23.52 8.46
C GLN A 219 -15.89 -25.00 8.53
N GLN A 220 -15.46 -25.79 7.54
CA GLN A 220 -15.75 -27.24 7.51
C GLN A 220 -15.02 -28.01 8.62
N GLU A 221 -13.80 -27.62 8.91
CA GLU A 221 -12.94 -28.24 9.93
C GLU A 221 -13.19 -27.67 11.35
N ALA A 222 -14.08 -26.66 11.49
CA ALA A 222 -14.34 -25.94 12.74
C ALA A 222 -13.10 -25.33 13.39
N THR A 223 -12.13 -24.87 12.56
CA THR A 223 -10.87 -24.26 13.01
C THR A 223 -10.89 -22.73 12.94
N VAL A 224 -12.05 -22.10 12.67
CA VAL A 224 -12.19 -20.65 12.69
C VAL A 224 -11.95 -20.11 14.10
N PRO A 225 -10.98 -19.18 14.31
CA PRO A 225 -10.66 -18.68 15.65
C PRO A 225 -11.81 -17.87 16.24
N ASP A 226 -12.19 -18.13 17.48
CA ASP A 226 -13.21 -17.33 18.19
C ASP A 226 -12.74 -15.87 18.41
N VAL A 227 -11.47 -15.71 18.80
CA VAL A 227 -10.82 -14.41 19.01
C VAL A 227 -9.53 -14.35 18.18
N PRO A 228 -9.58 -13.92 16.89
CA PRO A 228 -8.44 -13.93 15.99
C PRO A 228 -7.20 -13.21 16.52
N LEU A 229 -7.39 -12.08 17.20
CA LEU A 229 -6.28 -11.30 17.77
C LEU A 229 -5.52 -12.10 18.84
N ARG A 230 -6.23 -12.74 19.76
CA ARG A 230 -5.63 -13.59 20.80
C ARG A 230 -4.92 -14.79 20.18
N HIS A 231 -5.54 -15.40 19.19
CA HIS A 231 -4.96 -16.52 18.43
C HIS A 231 -3.65 -16.11 17.76
N ALA A 232 -3.64 -15.00 16.99
CA ALA A 232 -2.45 -14.52 16.31
C ALA A 232 -1.31 -14.20 17.29
N LEU A 233 -1.60 -13.51 18.41
CA LEU A 233 -0.61 -13.18 19.41
C LEU A 233 -0.10 -14.41 20.18
N ALA A 234 -0.90 -15.45 20.36
CA ALA A 234 -0.49 -16.68 21.04
C ALA A 234 0.39 -17.56 20.15
N TYR A 235 -0.02 -17.77 18.88
CA TYR A 235 0.56 -18.82 18.02
C TYR A 235 1.43 -18.27 16.89
N HIS A 236 1.35 -16.98 16.52
CA HIS A 236 2.00 -16.42 15.32
C HIS A 236 3.04 -15.33 15.61
N ARG A 237 3.57 -15.22 16.83
CA ARG A 237 4.53 -14.16 17.22
C ARG A 237 5.74 -14.06 16.30
N VAL A 238 6.31 -15.21 15.92
CA VAL A 238 7.47 -15.26 15.02
C VAL A 238 7.08 -14.79 13.60
N GLY A 239 5.90 -15.22 13.11
CA GLY A 239 5.36 -14.76 11.85
C GLY A 239 5.12 -13.24 11.84
N ILE A 240 4.56 -12.69 12.93
CA ILE A 240 4.34 -11.24 13.11
C ILE A 240 5.68 -10.49 13.05
N ALA A 241 6.70 -10.94 13.79
CA ALA A 241 8.02 -10.30 13.79
C ALA A 241 8.70 -10.36 12.40
N ARG A 242 8.60 -11.49 11.70
CA ARG A 242 9.12 -11.66 10.34
C ARG A 242 8.34 -10.79 9.35
N GLY A 243 7.01 -10.80 9.42
CA GLY A 243 6.14 -9.96 8.61
C GLY A 243 6.42 -8.46 8.84
N PHE A 244 6.64 -8.05 10.08
CA PHE A 244 7.05 -6.69 10.42
C PHE A 244 8.39 -6.32 9.77
N ALA A 245 9.41 -7.18 9.85
CA ALA A 245 10.73 -6.91 9.24
C ALA A 245 10.67 -6.82 7.72
N ILE A 246 9.92 -7.73 7.05
CA ILE A 246 9.73 -7.69 5.59
C ILE A 246 9.02 -6.39 5.19
N SER A 247 7.94 -6.06 5.90
CA SER A 247 7.13 -4.88 5.60
C SER A 247 7.82 -3.57 5.98
N ALA A 248 8.71 -3.55 6.98
CA ALA A 248 9.53 -2.39 7.30
C ALA A 248 10.45 -2.02 6.13
N LEU A 249 11.14 -2.99 5.54
CA LEU A 249 11.95 -2.75 4.34
C LEU A 249 11.09 -2.30 3.16
N GLY A 250 9.97 -2.99 2.90
CA GLY A 250 9.03 -2.63 1.84
C GLY A 250 8.52 -1.20 1.99
N SER A 251 8.10 -0.84 3.20
CA SER A 251 7.54 0.49 3.47
C SER A 251 8.58 1.60 3.32
N ILE A 252 9.76 1.47 3.93
CA ILE A 252 10.74 2.54 3.83
C ILE A 252 11.26 2.71 2.39
N THR A 253 11.49 1.63 1.66
CA THR A 253 11.91 1.72 0.25
C THR A 253 10.83 2.36 -0.61
N TYR A 254 9.55 2.07 -0.39
CA TYR A 254 8.45 2.63 -1.14
C TYR A 254 8.22 4.12 -0.79
N TYR A 255 8.05 4.45 0.48
CA TYR A 255 7.66 5.80 0.89
C TYR A 255 8.80 6.80 0.76
N VAL A 256 10.04 6.41 1.02
CA VAL A 256 11.21 7.27 0.82
C VAL A 256 11.71 7.20 -0.63
N GLY A 257 11.68 6.01 -1.24
CA GLY A 257 12.24 5.79 -2.59
C GLY A 257 11.28 6.10 -3.74
N ILE A 258 9.98 6.29 -3.49
CA ILE A 258 8.99 6.67 -4.50
C ILE A 258 8.20 7.90 -4.06
N THR A 259 7.47 7.80 -2.95
CA THR A 259 6.50 8.84 -2.54
C THR A 259 7.18 10.16 -2.16
N TYR A 260 8.34 10.12 -1.51
CA TYR A 260 9.10 11.31 -1.12
C TYR A 260 9.92 11.91 -2.26
N VAL A 261 10.25 11.15 -3.30
CA VAL A 261 11.14 11.58 -4.39
C VAL A 261 10.71 12.89 -5.06
N PRO A 262 9.42 13.16 -5.39
CA PRO A 262 9.03 14.47 -5.94
C PRO A 262 9.40 15.65 -5.03
N ALA A 263 9.13 15.52 -3.73
CA ALA A 263 9.48 16.56 -2.75
C ALA A 263 11.01 16.74 -2.63
N PHE A 264 11.76 15.66 -2.69
CA PHE A 264 13.22 15.69 -2.71
C PHE A 264 13.76 16.40 -3.97
N LEU A 265 13.25 16.05 -5.13
CA LEU A 265 13.68 16.64 -6.41
C LEU A 265 13.42 18.14 -6.46
N THR A 266 12.30 18.60 -5.92
CA THR A 266 11.97 20.03 -5.88
C THR A 266 12.78 20.79 -4.81
N SER A 267 12.94 20.21 -3.62
CA SER A 267 13.59 20.89 -2.50
C SER A 267 15.12 20.86 -2.56
N VAL A 268 15.71 19.75 -2.99
CA VAL A 268 17.16 19.50 -3.01
C VAL A 268 17.71 19.50 -4.43
N GLY A 269 17.06 18.76 -5.35
CA GLY A 269 17.47 18.64 -6.74
C GLY A 269 17.25 19.91 -7.58
N LYS A 270 16.54 20.91 -7.04
CA LYS A 270 16.19 22.17 -7.72
C LYS A 270 15.48 21.96 -9.06
N VAL A 271 14.79 20.84 -9.19
CA VAL A 271 13.97 20.49 -10.36
C VAL A 271 12.62 21.19 -10.23
N SER A 272 12.04 21.65 -11.34
CA SER A 272 10.70 22.26 -11.31
C SER A 272 9.62 21.25 -10.90
N GLU A 273 8.51 21.72 -10.31
CA GLU A 273 7.41 20.84 -9.88
C GLU A 273 6.89 19.99 -11.06
N GLY A 274 6.73 20.60 -12.24
CA GLY A 274 6.27 19.89 -13.43
C GLY A 274 7.24 18.78 -13.87
N GLU A 275 8.53 19.05 -13.84
CA GLU A 275 9.57 18.08 -14.17
C GLU A 275 9.64 16.96 -13.14
N ALA A 276 9.58 17.28 -11.84
CA ALA A 276 9.54 16.30 -10.78
C ALA A 276 8.34 15.34 -10.88
N LEU A 277 7.17 15.85 -11.29
CA LEU A 277 5.97 15.04 -11.55
C LEU A 277 6.16 14.13 -12.78
N TRP A 278 6.78 14.64 -13.86
CA TRP A 278 7.11 13.83 -15.03
C TRP A 278 8.07 12.69 -14.69
N LEU A 279 9.16 12.98 -13.95
CA LEU A 279 10.12 11.98 -13.50
C LEU A 279 9.46 10.90 -12.64
N SER A 280 8.56 11.33 -11.75
CA SER A 280 7.80 10.42 -10.88
C SER A 280 6.78 9.58 -11.67
N THR A 281 6.19 10.12 -12.74
CA THR A 281 5.30 9.36 -13.63
C THR A 281 6.07 8.25 -14.35
N ILE A 282 7.26 8.55 -14.87
CA ILE A 282 8.12 7.54 -15.50
C ILE A 282 8.53 6.47 -14.49
N ALA A 283 8.89 6.88 -13.26
CA ALA A 283 9.22 5.98 -12.18
C ALA A 283 8.04 5.05 -11.82
N ALA A 284 6.81 5.58 -11.73
CA ALA A 284 5.61 4.77 -11.45
C ALA A 284 5.34 3.73 -12.55
N VAL A 285 5.53 4.07 -13.83
CA VAL A 285 5.44 3.11 -14.95
C VAL A 285 6.47 2.00 -14.79
N ALA A 286 7.70 2.34 -14.37
CA ALA A 286 8.75 1.34 -14.11
C ALA A 286 8.35 0.40 -12.95
N VAL A 287 7.72 0.91 -11.89
CA VAL A 287 7.18 0.08 -10.79
C VAL A 287 6.10 -0.87 -11.29
N ILE A 288 5.13 -0.38 -12.07
CA ILE A 288 4.07 -1.22 -12.64
C ILE A 288 4.66 -2.39 -13.43
N ALA A 289 5.71 -2.14 -14.20
CA ALA A 289 6.35 -3.17 -15.03
C ALA A 289 7.17 -4.17 -14.20
N VAL A 290 8.00 -3.69 -13.24
CA VAL A 290 8.93 -4.56 -12.50
C VAL A 290 8.21 -5.45 -11.47
N THR A 291 7.11 -4.97 -10.91
CA THR A 291 6.41 -5.63 -9.80
C THR A 291 5.94 -7.05 -10.17
N PRO A 292 5.15 -7.29 -11.25
CA PRO A 292 4.74 -8.65 -11.61
C PRO A 292 5.90 -9.52 -12.07
N LEU A 293 6.92 -8.93 -12.73
CA LEU A 293 8.12 -9.67 -13.16
C LEU A 293 8.89 -10.21 -11.97
N THR A 294 9.09 -9.38 -10.93
CA THR A 294 9.80 -9.81 -9.72
C THR A 294 8.97 -10.81 -8.90
N GLY A 295 7.65 -10.63 -8.86
CA GLY A 295 6.74 -11.61 -8.28
C GLY A 295 6.88 -12.98 -8.94
N ALA A 296 6.83 -13.04 -10.27
CA ALA A 296 7.02 -14.27 -11.05
C ALA A 296 8.45 -14.86 -10.89
N LEU A 297 9.47 -14.01 -10.83
CA LEU A 297 10.84 -14.45 -10.58
C LEU A 297 10.96 -15.13 -9.22
N SER A 298 10.34 -14.55 -8.19
CA SER A 298 10.35 -15.12 -6.84
C SER A 298 9.60 -16.45 -6.74
N ASP A 299 8.62 -16.70 -7.62
CA ASP A 299 7.97 -18.02 -7.74
C ASP A 299 8.93 -19.09 -8.27
N ARG A 300 9.90 -18.71 -9.11
CA ARG A 300 10.86 -19.64 -9.75
C ARG A 300 12.09 -19.91 -8.89
N ILE A 301 12.75 -18.86 -8.41
CA ILE A 301 14.03 -18.97 -7.70
C ILE A 301 13.91 -19.05 -6.17
N GLY A 302 12.74 -18.73 -5.62
CA GLY A 302 12.47 -18.73 -4.19
C GLY A 302 12.29 -17.33 -3.61
N ARG A 303 11.57 -17.24 -2.48
CA ARG A 303 11.35 -15.96 -1.77
C ARG A 303 12.62 -15.48 -1.08
N LYS A 304 13.25 -16.38 -0.33
CA LYS A 304 14.43 -16.06 0.49
C LYS A 304 15.59 -15.48 -0.31
N PRO A 305 16.09 -16.08 -1.40
CA PRO A 305 17.21 -15.53 -2.16
C PRO A 305 16.87 -14.17 -2.77
N VAL A 306 15.64 -13.98 -3.26
CA VAL A 306 15.21 -12.68 -3.80
C VAL A 306 15.15 -11.61 -2.72
N LEU A 307 14.57 -11.91 -1.54
CA LEU A 307 14.52 -10.97 -0.41
C LEU A 307 15.92 -10.55 0.04
N ILE A 308 16.87 -11.49 0.13
CA ILE A 308 18.25 -11.19 0.53
C ILE A 308 18.91 -10.28 -0.53
N ALA A 309 18.79 -10.62 -1.82
CA ALA A 309 19.36 -9.81 -2.90
C ALA A 309 18.80 -8.38 -2.91
N LEU A 310 17.46 -8.23 -2.76
CA LEU A 310 16.81 -6.94 -2.68
C LEU A 310 17.17 -6.16 -1.42
N CYS A 311 17.35 -6.83 -0.28
CA CYS A 311 17.81 -6.23 0.97
C CYS A 311 19.23 -5.68 0.83
N LEU A 312 20.14 -6.44 0.23
CA LEU A 312 21.51 -5.98 -0.06
C LEU A 312 21.50 -4.81 -1.06
N GLY A 313 20.65 -4.88 -2.10
CA GLY A 313 20.44 -3.76 -3.01
C GLY A 313 19.92 -2.51 -2.29
N SER A 314 18.99 -2.67 -1.34
CA SER A 314 18.44 -1.58 -0.52
C SER A 314 19.46 -1.02 0.48
N ALA A 315 20.47 -1.78 0.87
CA ALA A 315 21.57 -1.30 1.69
C ALA A 315 22.62 -0.50 0.88
N ALA A 316 22.83 -0.85 -0.40
CA ALA A 316 23.90 -0.29 -1.20
C ALA A 316 23.46 0.85 -2.14
N LEU A 317 22.35 0.68 -2.87
CA LEU A 317 21.99 1.57 -3.99
C LEU A 317 21.39 2.93 -3.55
N PRO A 318 20.52 3.05 -2.53
CA PRO A 318 19.78 4.28 -2.28
C PRO A 318 20.66 5.50 -2.01
N ILE A 319 21.80 5.33 -1.33
CA ILE A 319 22.72 6.41 -1.03
C ILE A 319 23.23 7.06 -2.33
N THR A 320 23.68 6.24 -3.27
CA THR A 320 24.15 6.69 -4.59
C THR A 320 23.00 7.29 -5.42
N MET A 321 21.80 6.69 -5.35
CA MET A 321 20.64 7.16 -6.12
C MET A 321 20.17 8.54 -5.65
N PHE A 322 20.13 8.80 -4.35
CA PHE A 322 19.83 10.15 -3.83
C PHE A 322 20.91 11.17 -4.18
N SER A 323 22.18 10.76 -4.20
CA SER A 323 23.27 11.62 -4.69
C SER A 323 23.10 11.98 -6.18
N LEU A 324 22.74 11.02 -7.03
CA LEU A 324 22.46 11.25 -8.46
C LEU A 324 21.24 12.15 -8.66
N MET A 325 20.18 11.97 -7.87
CA MET A 325 18.98 12.81 -7.94
C MET A 325 19.23 14.25 -7.51
N ALA A 326 20.15 14.49 -6.57
CA ALA A 326 20.55 15.82 -6.16
C ALA A 326 21.48 16.52 -7.15
N GLY A 327 22.03 15.80 -8.11
CA GLY A 327 23.10 16.27 -9.01
C GLY A 327 22.81 16.00 -10.48
N SER A 328 23.64 15.13 -11.08
CA SER A 328 23.77 15.03 -12.55
C SER A 328 22.67 14.25 -13.28
N SER A 329 21.93 13.39 -12.58
CA SER A 329 21.06 12.42 -13.27
C SER A 329 19.78 12.11 -12.46
N PRO A 330 18.87 13.08 -12.30
CA PRO A 330 17.66 12.92 -11.51
C PRO A 330 16.78 11.73 -11.96
N LEU A 331 16.58 11.57 -13.27
CA LEU A 331 15.79 10.48 -13.85
C LEU A 331 16.38 9.11 -13.52
N LEU A 332 17.69 8.94 -13.73
CA LEU A 332 18.35 7.66 -13.50
C LEU A 332 18.24 7.23 -12.03
N GLY A 333 18.50 8.17 -11.10
CA GLY A 333 18.36 7.93 -9.67
C GLY A 333 16.94 7.54 -9.28
N ALA A 334 15.95 8.28 -9.74
CA ALA A 334 14.54 8.04 -9.44
C ALA A 334 14.04 6.68 -10.01
N VAL A 335 14.38 6.35 -11.25
CA VAL A 335 13.95 5.10 -11.90
C VAL A 335 14.58 3.88 -11.25
N ILE A 336 15.89 3.90 -10.98
CA ILE A 336 16.56 2.76 -10.33
C ILE A 336 15.99 2.52 -8.93
N LEU A 337 15.77 3.59 -8.18
CA LEU A 337 15.20 3.50 -6.83
C LEU A 337 13.76 2.99 -6.87
N ALA A 338 12.97 3.43 -7.85
CA ALA A 338 11.60 2.96 -8.07
C ALA A 338 11.57 1.46 -8.46
N LEU A 339 12.45 1.01 -9.34
CA LEU A 339 12.59 -0.41 -9.70
C LEU A 339 12.93 -1.27 -8.49
N LEU A 340 13.85 -0.80 -7.64
CA LEU A 340 14.21 -1.48 -6.39
C LEU A 340 13.01 -1.56 -5.44
N ALA A 341 12.33 -0.44 -5.21
CA ALA A 341 11.18 -0.36 -4.29
C ALA A 341 10.00 -1.22 -4.78
N GLY A 342 9.71 -1.20 -6.09
CA GLY A 342 8.70 -2.06 -6.70
C GLY A 342 9.00 -3.54 -6.56
N ALA A 343 10.27 -3.93 -6.77
CA ALA A 343 10.72 -5.29 -6.59
C ALA A 343 10.60 -5.76 -5.12
N VAL A 344 11.00 -4.91 -4.16
CA VAL A 344 10.86 -5.20 -2.71
C VAL A 344 9.38 -5.35 -2.34
N SER A 345 8.52 -4.45 -2.83
CA SER A 345 7.08 -4.50 -2.59
C SER A 345 6.46 -5.80 -3.11
N ALA A 346 6.80 -6.21 -4.34
CA ALA A 346 6.27 -7.42 -4.97
C ALA A 346 6.54 -8.69 -4.17
N VAL A 347 7.80 -8.90 -3.78
CA VAL A 347 8.21 -10.11 -3.05
C VAL A 347 7.82 -9.99 -1.58
N GLY A 348 7.89 -8.77 -1.01
CA GLY A 348 7.48 -8.49 0.35
C GLY A 348 6.02 -8.87 0.62
N ALA A 349 5.10 -8.54 -0.29
CA ALA A 349 3.68 -8.85 -0.15
C ALA A 349 3.44 -10.37 0.01
N VAL A 350 3.93 -11.18 -0.93
CA VAL A 350 3.75 -12.63 -0.87
C VAL A 350 4.53 -13.27 0.28
N ALA A 351 5.78 -12.87 0.50
CA ALA A 351 6.62 -13.44 1.55
C ALA A 351 6.07 -13.16 2.95
N THR A 352 5.49 -11.97 3.18
CA THR A 352 4.82 -11.63 4.44
C THR A 352 3.58 -12.49 4.65
N ALA A 353 2.73 -12.64 3.62
CA ALA A 353 1.51 -13.41 3.73
C ALA A 353 1.78 -14.91 3.95
N GLU A 354 2.85 -15.45 3.37
CA GLU A 354 3.30 -16.83 3.55
C GLU A 354 3.91 -17.12 4.94
N GLN A 355 4.18 -16.10 5.79
CA GLN A 355 4.60 -16.32 7.19
C GLN A 355 3.47 -16.81 8.09
N PHE A 356 2.23 -16.76 7.63
CA PHE A 356 1.06 -17.10 8.42
C PHE A 356 0.31 -18.29 7.80
N PRO A 357 -0.11 -19.28 8.60
CA PRO A 357 -1.10 -20.27 8.17
C PRO A 357 -2.44 -19.58 7.90
N GLY A 358 -3.41 -20.31 7.34
CA GLY A 358 -4.72 -19.75 7.03
C GLY A 358 -5.44 -19.12 8.22
N GLU A 359 -5.33 -19.78 9.38
CA GLU A 359 -5.95 -19.37 10.63
C GLU A 359 -5.27 -18.12 11.20
N GLY A 360 -6.03 -17.03 11.34
CA GLY A 360 -5.48 -15.76 11.86
C GLY A 360 -4.51 -15.04 10.90
N ARG A 361 -4.47 -15.41 9.61
CA ARG A 361 -3.55 -14.82 8.62
C ARG A 361 -3.76 -13.31 8.49
N ILE A 362 -5.01 -12.86 8.35
CA ILE A 362 -5.29 -11.44 8.16
C ILE A 362 -4.91 -10.65 9.42
N THR A 363 -5.23 -11.18 10.60
CA THR A 363 -4.83 -10.56 11.87
C THR A 363 -3.31 -10.53 12.04
N GLY A 364 -2.61 -11.60 11.66
CA GLY A 364 -1.15 -11.63 11.65
C GLY A 364 -0.53 -10.59 10.71
N LEU A 365 -1.09 -10.45 9.50
CA LEU A 365 -0.71 -9.41 8.54
C LEU A 365 -0.98 -8.01 9.08
N ALA A 366 -2.13 -7.79 9.72
CA ALA A 366 -2.48 -6.50 10.33
C ALA A 366 -1.46 -6.11 11.42
N LEU A 367 -1.09 -7.04 12.29
CA LEU A 367 -0.12 -6.79 13.36
C LEU A 367 1.32 -6.63 12.83
N GLY A 368 1.72 -7.43 11.85
CA GLY A 368 3.06 -7.34 11.26
C GLY A 368 3.18 -6.22 10.24
N ALA A 369 2.48 -6.36 9.11
CA ALA A 369 2.66 -5.47 7.96
C ALA A 369 2.11 -4.07 8.17
N THR A 370 0.86 -3.92 8.66
CA THR A 370 0.26 -2.59 8.78
C THR A 370 0.93 -1.76 9.87
N MET A 371 1.36 -2.37 10.98
CA MET A 371 2.14 -1.65 12.00
C MET A 371 3.50 -1.20 11.48
N ALA A 372 4.21 -2.06 10.72
CA ALA A 372 5.46 -1.68 10.09
C ALA A 372 5.25 -0.52 9.10
N THR A 373 4.19 -0.56 8.29
CA THR A 373 3.87 0.50 7.32
C THR A 373 3.49 1.80 8.02
N ALA A 374 2.81 1.77 9.16
CA ALA A 374 2.51 2.98 9.93
C ALA A 374 3.79 3.69 10.40
N ILE A 375 4.80 2.94 10.82
CA ILE A 375 6.08 3.47 11.30
C ILE A 375 7.00 3.83 10.13
N PHE A 376 7.32 2.86 9.28
CA PHE A 376 8.32 2.99 8.22
C PHE A 376 7.75 3.56 6.90
N GLY A 377 6.44 3.73 6.81
CA GLY A 377 5.77 4.41 5.71
C GLY A 377 5.31 5.81 6.12
N GLY A 378 4.42 5.90 7.10
CA GLY A 378 3.77 7.17 7.46
C GLY A 378 4.71 8.26 7.98
N LEU A 379 5.73 7.91 8.76
CA LEU A 379 6.64 8.88 9.38
C LEU A 379 7.91 9.15 8.57
N THR A 380 8.31 8.25 7.67
CA THR A 380 9.63 8.32 7.03
C THR A 380 9.81 9.44 6.02
N PRO A 381 8.81 9.87 5.20
CA PRO A 381 8.98 11.05 4.35
C PRO A 381 9.24 12.33 5.14
N LEU A 382 8.52 12.53 6.25
CA LEU A 382 8.74 13.67 7.14
C LEU A 382 10.13 13.61 7.78
N ALA A 383 10.52 12.45 8.29
CA ALA A 383 11.85 12.24 8.88
C ALA A 383 12.97 12.45 7.85
N ALA A 384 12.78 12.00 6.61
CA ALA A 384 13.73 12.20 5.52
C ALA A 384 13.92 13.68 5.19
N GLN A 385 12.82 14.43 5.04
CA GLN A 385 12.89 15.88 4.80
C GLN A 385 13.56 16.61 5.96
N TRP A 386 13.15 16.30 7.20
CA TRP A 386 13.75 16.90 8.39
C TRP A 386 15.27 16.66 8.48
N LEU A 387 15.71 15.40 8.19
CA LEU A 387 17.14 15.08 8.20
C LEU A 387 17.90 15.85 7.13
N VAL A 388 17.36 15.95 5.91
CA VAL A 388 18.00 16.72 4.83
C VAL A 388 18.13 18.20 5.22
N GLU A 389 17.07 18.81 5.73
CA GLU A 389 17.08 20.21 6.16
C GLU A 389 18.04 20.46 7.33
N ARG A 390 18.10 19.52 8.28
CA ARG A 390 18.93 19.68 9.48
C ARG A 390 20.40 19.42 9.23
N THR A 391 20.73 18.46 8.37
CA THR A 391 22.11 18.00 8.12
C THR A 391 22.73 18.61 6.87
N GLY A 392 21.92 19.04 5.90
CA GLY A 392 22.37 19.45 4.57
C GLY A 392 22.81 18.30 3.66
N TYR A 393 22.73 17.05 4.12
CA TYR A 393 23.15 15.88 3.33
C TYR A 393 22.01 15.38 2.45
N SER A 394 22.15 15.51 1.13
CA SER A 394 21.21 14.96 0.14
C SER A 394 21.09 13.43 0.18
N THR A 395 22.11 12.76 0.72
CA THR A 395 22.14 11.29 0.85
C THR A 395 21.41 10.76 2.09
N ALA A 396 20.96 11.63 3.00
CA ALA A 396 20.31 11.21 4.24
C ALA A 396 19.11 10.27 4.05
N PRO A 397 18.19 10.46 3.07
CA PRO A 397 17.11 9.52 2.82
C PRO A 397 17.61 8.14 2.38
N GLY A 398 18.68 8.10 1.58
CA GLY A 398 19.34 6.86 1.18
C GLY A 398 19.95 6.09 2.34
N ILE A 399 20.58 6.82 3.27
CA ILE A 399 21.13 6.25 4.52
C ILE A 399 20.02 5.66 5.38
N MET A 400 18.86 6.32 5.49
CA MET A 400 17.71 5.78 6.23
C MET A 400 17.27 4.41 5.68
N ILE A 401 17.14 4.28 4.36
CA ILE A 401 16.79 3.01 3.71
C ILE A 401 17.88 1.96 3.99
N ALA A 402 19.16 2.31 3.85
CA ALA A 402 20.28 1.41 4.07
C ALA A 402 20.33 0.89 5.53
N VAL A 403 20.11 1.77 6.51
CA VAL A 403 20.08 1.39 7.94
C VAL A 403 18.98 0.37 8.22
N VAL A 404 17.76 0.60 7.71
CA VAL A 404 16.66 -0.35 7.90
C VAL A 404 16.96 -1.67 7.20
N ALA A 405 17.51 -1.64 5.98
CA ALA A 405 17.92 -2.83 5.25
C ALA A 405 18.93 -3.67 6.04
N LEU A 406 19.98 -3.05 6.57
CA LEU A 406 20.98 -3.74 7.40
C LEU A 406 20.38 -4.29 8.70
N PHE A 407 19.44 -3.56 9.31
CA PHE A 407 18.78 -4.00 10.54
C PHE A 407 17.89 -5.22 10.34
N VAL A 408 17.20 -5.35 9.19
CA VAL A 408 16.31 -6.49 8.90
C VAL A 408 17.04 -7.68 8.24
N LEU A 409 18.24 -7.48 7.69
CA LEU A 409 19.01 -8.52 7.02
C LEU A 409 19.20 -9.80 7.86
N PRO A 410 19.54 -9.73 9.16
CA PRO A 410 19.65 -10.93 9.99
C PRO A 410 18.36 -11.75 10.09
N VAL A 411 17.20 -11.07 10.03
CA VAL A 411 15.90 -11.75 10.00
C VAL A 411 15.74 -12.49 8.68
N PHE A 412 16.08 -11.86 7.53
CA PHE A 412 15.97 -12.49 6.20
C PHE A 412 16.92 -13.69 6.04
N LEU A 413 18.10 -13.64 6.63
CA LEU A 413 19.01 -14.78 6.64
C LEU A 413 18.44 -15.99 7.41
N ARG A 414 17.61 -15.75 8.44
CA ARG A 414 16.99 -16.78 9.28
C ARG A 414 15.59 -17.22 8.84
N ILE A 415 14.92 -16.48 7.95
CA ILE A 415 13.61 -16.88 7.38
C ILE A 415 13.79 -18.17 6.57
N GLY A 416 12.85 -19.13 6.75
CA GLY A 416 12.76 -20.31 5.90
C GLY A 416 12.30 -19.93 4.48
N GLU A 417 12.66 -20.76 3.49
CA GLU A 417 12.08 -20.64 2.16
C GLU A 417 10.59 -21.00 2.20
N THR A 418 9.74 -20.17 1.58
CA THR A 418 8.30 -20.35 1.58
C THR A 418 7.73 -20.65 0.18
N ALA A 419 8.55 -20.50 -0.88
CA ALA A 419 8.10 -20.78 -2.24
C ALA A 419 7.76 -22.28 -2.43
N PRO A 420 6.51 -22.62 -2.82
CA PRO A 420 6.08 -24.01 -2.94
C PRO A 420 6.93 -24.84 -3.90
N ASN A 421 7.39 -24.24 -5.00
CA ASN A 421 8.24 -24.92 -5.99
C ASN A 421 9.60 -25.38 -5.43
N ARG A 422 10.13 -24.70 -4.42
CA ARG A 422 11.41 -25.05 -3.79
C ARG A 422 11.25 -26.04 -2.63
N LEU A 423 10.08 -26.03 -1.99
CA LEU A 423 9.77 -26.96 -0.91
C LEU A 423 9.54 -28.39 -1.44
N SER A 424 8.97 -28.54 -2.65
CA SER A 424 8.77 -29.85 -3.27
C SER A 424 10.08 -30.54 -3.66
N HIS A 425 11.09 -29.78 -4.06
CA HIS A 425 12.44 -30.34 -4.41
C HIS A 425 13.29 -30.74 -3.19
N ARG A 426 12.93 -30.35 -1.96
CA ARG A 426 13.63 -30.76 -0.73
C ARG A 426 13.05 -32.02 -0.11
N ARG A 427 11.92 -32.52 -0.60
CA ARG A 427 11.25 -33.74 -0.12
C ARG A 427 11.53 -34.97 -1.01
N LEU A 428 12.29 -34.81 -2.09
CA LEU A 428 12.86 -35.86 -2.93
C LEU A 428 14.36 -35.99 -2.62
#